data_fc90c0f89a9ea7975b7770a42de8645d
#
_entry.id   fc90c0f89a9ea7975b7770a42de8645d
#
_cell.length_a   1.000
_cell.length_b   1.000
_cell.length_c   1.000
_cell.angle_alpha   90.00
_cell.angle_beta   90.00
_cell.angle_gamma   90.00
#
_symmetry.space_group_name_H-M   'P 1'
#
loop_
_entity.id
_entity.type
_entity.pdbx_description
1 polymer ?
#
loop_
_entity_poly.entity_id
_entity_poly.type
_entity_poly.pdbx_seq_one_letter_code
_entity_poly.pdbx_strand_id
1 'polypeptide(L)'
;MSINATTFLAALPGKRASVTAHGVTVASVLRSGRMANGSLSDNGMYAEPQATIYPLSGAFGLEIVAGDLFLVADTYGICFSVDHINEDTIDRCALLLLQKTCTFASASIACNVKATNATTAWDIGGATEGTEEIIVTHTSLIPDGTDAPQTGDSITLPDGIVRSVNSVSRDFSGAVLHIRCTSKGAPANG
;
A
#
# COMPACT_ATOMS: atom_id res chain seq x y z
N MET A 1 28.04 12.47 20.34
CA MET A 1 28.09 11.13 20.98
C MET A 1 27.14 10.26 20.19
N SER A 2 27.67 9.40 19.34
CA SER A 2 26.84 8.48 18.54
C SER A 2 26.31 7.37 19.45
N ILE A 3 25.01 7.18 19.49
CA ILE A 3 24.39 6.06 20.21
C ILE A 3 24.48 4.84 19.29
N ASN A 4 24.98 3.73 19.84
CA ASN A 4 25.02 2.48 19.10
C ASN A 4 23.61 2.12 18.58
N ALA A 5 23.49 1.78 17.30
CA ALA A 5 22.21 1.48 16.64
C ALA A 5 21.38 0.42 17.39
N THR A 6 22.02 -0.62 17.93
CA THR A 6 21.35 -1.65 18.72
C THR A 6 20.74 -1.10 20.01
N THR A 7 21.48 -0.21 20.70
CA THR A 7 20.98 0.47 21.91
C THR A 7 19.83 1.41 21.58
N PHE A 8 19.94 2.14 20.48
CA PHE A 8 18.87 3.01 20.00
C PHE A 8 17.60 2.21 19.69
N LEU A 9 17.72 1.12 18.91
CA LEU A 9 16.60 0.25 18.59
C LEU A 9 15.97 -0.39 19.83
N ALA A 10 16.78 -0.73 20.85
CA ALA A 10 16.27 -1.29 22.11
C ALA A 10 15.42 -0.28 22.89
N ALA A 11 15.74 1.01 22.78
CA ALA A 11 15.03 2.10 23.45
C ALA A 11 13.77 2.56 22.70
N LEU A 12 13.62 2.21 21.41
CA LEU A 12 12.45 2.62 20.66
C LEU A 12 11.18 1.94 21.19
N PRO A 13 10.12 2.71 21.46
CA PRO A 13 8.83 2.14 21.81
C PRO A 13 8.25 1.44 20.58
N GLY A 14 7.76 0.22 20.74
CA GLY A 14 7.14 -0.54 19.67
C GLY A 14 7.16 -2.03 19.91
N LYS A 15 6.49 -2.79 19.03
CA LYS A 15 6.48 -4.24 19.06
C LYS A 15 7.63 -4.78 18.19
N ARG A 16 8.30 -5.83 18.66
CA ARG A 16 9.24 -6.56 17.81
C ARG A 16 8.48 -7.39 16.82
N ALA A 17 8.87 -7.31 15.56
CA ALA A 17 8.26 -8.05 14.46
C ALA A 17 9.34 -8.61 13.53
N SER A 18 9.05 -9.76 12.95
CA SER A 18 9.79 -10.29 11.82
C SER A 18 9.37 -9.55 10.57
N VAL A 19 10.34 -9.05 9.81
CA VAL A 19 10.11 -8.27 8.60
C VAL A 19 10.94 -8.87 7.47
N THR A 20 10.30 -9.14 6.35
CA THR A 20 10.95 -9.68 5.15
C THR A 20 10.83 -8.68 4.01
N ALA A 21 11.95 -8.37 3.36
CA ALA A 21 12.01 -7.65 2.10
C ALA A 21 13.19 -8.20 1.28
N HIS A 22 13.11 -8.14 -0.04
CA HIS A 22 14.16 -8.66 -0.96
C HIS A 22 14.62 -10.09 -0.64
N GLY A 23 13.72 -10.93 -0.11
CA GLY A 23 14.02 -12.32 0.29
C GLY A 23 14.80 -12.46 1.60
N VAL A 24 15.15 -11.37 2.28
CA VAL A 24 15.85 -11.38 3.57
C VAL A 24 14.89 -11.06 4.71
N THR A 25 14.97 -11.84 5.78
CA THR A 25 14.15 -11.65 6.99
C THR A 25 14.98 -11.12 8.14
N VAL A 26 14.55 -10.03 8.74
CA VAL A 26 15.21 -9.41 9.90
C VAL A 26 14.22 -9.11 11.01
N ALA A 27 14.72 -9.03 12.24
CA ALA A 27 13.93 -8.51 13.36
C ALA A 27 13.95 -6.98 13.32
N SER A 28 12.78 -6.37 13.42
CA SER A 28 12.62 -4.91 13.41
C SER A 28 11.69 -4.44 14.50
N VAL A 29 11.72 -3.16 14.81
CA VAL A 29 10.72 -2.51 15.67
C VAL A 29 9.57 -2.07 14.80
N LEU A 30 8.36 -2.52 15.13
CA LEU A 30 7.11 -2.13 14.47
C LEU A 30 6.34 -1.15 15.36
N ARG A 31 5.97 -0.03 14.81
CA ARG A 31 5.03 0.91 15.41
C ARG A 31 3.79 1.00 14.53
N SER A 32 2.63 0.74 15.13
CA SER A 32 1.34 0.93 14.47
C SER A 32 0.80 2.32 14.82
N GLY A 33 0.12 2.95 13.88
CA GLY A 33 -0.54 4.23 14.07
C GLY A 33 -0.38 5.16 12.88
N ARG A 34 -1.32 6.08 12.74
CA ARG A 34 -1.21 7.18 11.76
C ARG A 34 0.04 8.01 12.09
N MET A 35 0.88 8.22 11.13
CA MET A 35 1.90 9.24 11.26
C MET A 35 1.20 10.60 11.20
N ALA A 36 1.45 11.45 12.22
CA ALA A 36 0.78 12.73 12.38
C ALA A 36 1.02 13.75 11.23
N ASN A 37 1.90 13.46 10.28
CA ASN A 37 2.27 14.31 9.16
C ASN A 37 2.22 13.55 7.83
N GLY A 38 1.14 12.80 7.58
CA GLY A 38 0.84 12.30 6.26
C GLY A 38 0.44 13.43 5.32
N SER A 39 1.37 14.32 4.97
CA SER A 39 1.18 15.09 3.75
C SER A 39 1.15 14.09 2.60
N LEU A 40 0.22 14.26 1.70
CA LEU A 40 0.21 13.60 0.41
C LEU A 40 1.66 13.63 -0.11
N SER A 41 2.29 12.45 -0.19
CA SER A 41 3.64 12.42 -0.71
C SER A 41 3.59 12.88 -2.15
N ASP A 42 4.60 13.59 -2.60
CA ASP A 42 4.81 13.96 -4.00
C ASP A 42 4.83 12.74 -4.94
N ASN A 43 4.79 11.53 -4.38
CA ASN A 43 4.79 10.24 -5.08
C ASN A 43 3.42 9.78 -5.59
N GLY A 44 2.36 10.59 -5.47
CA GLY A 44 1.04 10.26 -6.02
C GLY A 44 0.31 9.10 -5.32
N MET A 45 0.79 8.63 -4.16
CA MET A 45 0.08 7.62 -3.38
C MET A 45 -1.10 8.25 -2.62
N TYR A 46 -2.29 7.77 -2.90
CA TYR A 46 -3.54 8.25 -2.29
C TYR A 46 -3.85 7.64 -0.91
N ALA A 47 -2.88 7.01 -0.25
CA ALA A 47 -3.10 6.33 1.02
C ALA A 47 -2.12 6.83 2.09
N GLU A 48 -2.58 6.87 3.34
CA GLU A 48 -1.75 7.28 4.48
C GLU A 48 -0.99 6.08 5.03
N PRO A 49 0.31 6.23 5.40
CA PRO A 49 1.05 5.19 6.11
C PRO A 49 0.35 4.79 7.40
N GLN A 50 0.29 3.49 7.68
CA GLN A 50 -0.42 2.92 8.83
C GLN A 50 0.54 2.29 9.83
N ALA A 51 1.77 2.09 9.44
CA ALA A 51 2.81 1.52 10.29
C ALA A 51 4.18 2.10 9.95
N THR A 52 5.11 1.96 10.88
CA THR A 52 6.52 2.31 10.68
C THR A 52 7.38 1.17 11.19
N ILE A 53 8.39 0.79 10.41
CA ILE A 53 9.42 -0.16 10.83
C ILE A 53 10.77 0.53 10.90
N TYR A 54 11.66 -0.03 11.72
CA TYR A 54 13.00 0.50 11.99
C TYR A 54 14.03 -0.62 11.85
N PRO A 55 14.39 -1.04 10.62
CA PRO A 55 15.49 -1.96 10.41
C PRO A 55 16.84 -1.25 10.53
N LEU A 56 17.91 -2.02 10.72
CA LEU A 56 19.26 -1.50 10.49
C LEU A 56 19.46 -1.21 9.01
N SER A 57 20.16 -0.13 8.69
CA SER A 57 20.48 0.22 7.30
C SER A 57 21.29 -0.91 6.65
N GLY A 58 20.92 -1.26 5.42
CA GLY A 58 21.51 -2.37 4.69
C GLY A 58 21.15 -3.78 5.20
N ALA A 59 20.27 -3.92 6.19
CA ALA A 59 19.91 -5.22 6.77
C ALA A 59 19.27 -6.17 5.76
N PHE A 60 18.64 -5.67 4.70
CA PHE A 60 18.02 -6.47 3.64
C PHE A 60 18.95 -6.76 2.45
N GLY A 61 20.23 -6.39 2.55
CA GLY A 61 21.22 -6.62 1.48
C GLY A 61 21.12 -5.68 0.28
N LEU A 62 20.01 -4.98 0.15
CA LEU A 62 19.77 -3.93 -0.85
C LEU A 62 19.27 -2.68 -0.14
N GLU A 63 19.43 -1.54 -0.80
CA GLU A 63 18.82 -0.28 -0.35
C GLU A 63 17.29 -0.38 -0.42
N ILE A 64 16.63 0.09 0.62
CA ILE A 64 15.18 0.16 0.66
C ILE A 64 14.75 1.47 -0.02
N VAL A 65 13.78 1.37 -0.90
CA VAL A 65 13.20 2.52 -1.59
C VAL A 65 11.67 2.55 -1.45
N ALA A 66 11.08 3.70 -1.74
CA ALA A 66 9.64 3.81 -1.84
C ALA A 66 9.13 2.88 -2.95
N GLY A 67 8.04 2.16 -2.67
CA GLY A 67 7.48 1.15 -3.55
C GLY A 67 7.86 -0.28 -3.19
N ASP A 68 8.91 -0.51 -2.39
CA ASP A 68 9.31 -1.86 -1.98
C ASP A 68 8.21 -2.57 -1.19
N LEU A 69 8.08 -3.88 -1.44
CA LEU A 69 7.14 -4.74 -0.74
C LEU A 69 7.79 -5.38 0.49
N PHE A 70 7.15 -5.22 1.62
CA PHE A 70 7.50 -5.86 2.88
C PHE A 70 6.46 -6.91 3.28
N LEU A 71 6.91 -7.99 3.89
CA LEU A 71 6.06 -8.87 4.70
C LEU A 71 6.40 -8.61 6.18
N VAL A 72 5.44 -8.04 6.91
CA VAL A 72 5.58 -7.71 8.34
C VAL A 72 4.70 -8.67 9.14
N ALA A 73 5.30 -9.61 9.85
CA ALA A 73 4.61 -10.77 10.39
C ALA A 73 3.84 -11.47 9.24
N ASP A 74 2.51 -11.41 9.24
CA ASP A 74 1.65 -12.05 8.23
C ASP A 74 0.93 -11.03 7.33
N THR A 75 1.36 -9.77 7.34
CA THR A 75 0.71 -8.70 6.58
C THR A 75 1.69 -8.07 5.61
N TYR A 76 1.29 -7.94 4.35
CA TYR A 76 2.06 -7.19 3.37
C TYR A 76 1.96 -5.69 3.63
N GLY A 77 3.06 -4.98 3.38
CA GLY A 77 3.13 -3.54 3.45
C GLY A 77 3.97 -2.98 2.30
N ILE A 78 3.54 -1.87 1.73
CA ILE A 78 4.29 -1.15 0.71
C ILE A 78 5.05 -0.02 1.37
N CYS A 79 6.32 0.09 1.09
CA CYS A 79 7.14 1.22 1.56
C CYS A 79 6.66 2.51 0.93
N PHE A 80 6.25 3.45 1.77
CA PHE A 80 5.77 4.76 1.36
C PHE A 80 6.90 5.78 1.32
N SER A 81 7.75 5.76 2.33
CA SER A 81 8.94 6.60 2.43
C SER A 81 9.99 5.95 3.28
N VAL A 82 11.23 6.29 3.02
CA VAL A 82 12.40 5.90 3.82
C VAL A 82 13.08 7.16 4.31
N ASP A 83 13.35 7.22 5.59
CA ASP A 83 14.21 8.23 6.20
C ASP A 83 15.35 7.53 6.92
N HIS A 84 16.52 8.12 6.88
CA HIS A 84 17.68 7.65 7.63
C HIS A 84 17.80 8.37 8.96
N ILE A 85 17.98 7.63 10.03
CA ILE A 85 18.08 8.16 11.38
C ILE A 85 19.33 7.61 12.08
N ASN A 86 19.72 8.25 13.18
CA ASN A 86 20.88 7.86 13.99
C ASN A 86 22.16 7.74 13.16
N GLU A 87 22.56 8.82 12.46
CA GLU A 87 23.76 8.86 11.61
C GLU A 87 23.74 7.76 10.52
N ASP A 88 22.60 7.61 9.83
CA ASP A 88 22.37 6.66 8.74
C ASP A 88 22.59 5.18 9.09
N THR A 89 22.51 4.83 10.37
CA THR A 89 22.63 3.42 10.81
C THR A 89 21.31 2.70 10.90
N ILE A 90 20.19 3.41 10.83
CA ILE A 90 18.84 2.88 10.94
C ILE A 90 17.95 3.52 9.87
N ASP A 91 17.21 2.70 9.18
CA ASP A 91 16.17 3.15 8.26
C ASP A 91 14.84 3.27 9.00
N ARG A 92 14.11 4.36 8.76
CA ARG A 92 12.74 4.54 9.19
C ARG A 92 11.84 4.41 7.98
N CYS A 93 11.18 3.26 7.83
CA CYS A 93 10.32 3.00 6.69
C CYS A 93 8.86 3.16 7.08
N ALA A 94 8.16 4.10 6.47
CA ALA A 94 6.73 4.24 6.61
C ALA A 94 6.03 3.26 5.67
N LEU A 95 5.06 2.48 6.17
CA LEU A 95 4.39 1.41 5.43
C LEU A 95 2.89 1.67 5.26
N LEU A 96 2.40 1.47 4.04
CA LEU A 96 1.00 1.25 3.76
C LEU A 96 0.69 -0.24 3.91
N LEU A 97 -0.08 -0.62 4.90
CA LEU A 97 -0.43 -2.03 5.13
C LEU A 97 -1.55 -2.49 4.18
N LEU A 98 -1.36 -3.65 3.57
CA LEU A 98 -2.33 -4.30 2.70
C LEU A 98 -3.19 -5.27 3.53
N GLN A 99 -4.12 -4.73 4.30
CA GLN A 99 -4.89 -5.45 5.31
C GLN A 99 -6.18 -6.10 4.75
N LYS A 100 -6.46 -5.91 3.49
CA LYS A 100 -7.64 -6.43 2.81
C LYS A 100 -7.23 -7.35 1.68
N THR A 101 -8.20 -8.08 1.16
CA THR A 101 -8.01 -8.96 -0.01
C THR A 101 -9.07 -8.65 -1.02
N CYS A 102 -8.68 -8.46 -2.26
CA CYS A 102 -9.59 -8.42 -3.40
C CYS A 102 -9.38 -9.66 -4.28
N THR A 103 -10.34 -9.97 -5.13
CA THR A 103 -10.21 -11.07 -6.09
C THR A 103 -10.19 -10.50 -7.51
N PHE A 104 -9.16 -10.87 -8.25
CA PHE A 104 -8.99 -10.53 -9.66
C PHE A 104 -8.55 -11.77 -10.44
N ALA A 105 -9.17 -12.04 -11.59
CA ALA A 105 -8.88 -13.21 -12.40
C ALA A 105 -8.84 -14.54 -11.60
N SER A 106 -9.76 -14.71 -10.64
CA SER A 106 -9.86 -15.83 -9.69
C SER A 106 -8.73 -15.93 -8.66
N ALA A 107 -7.81 -14.99 -8.62
CA ALA A 107 -6.74 -14.93 -7.64
C ALA A 107 -7.07 -13.95 -6.50
N SER A 108 -6.67 -14.33 -5.28
CA SER A 108 -6.75 -13.45 -4.10
C SER A 108 -5.50 -12.59 -4.02
N ILE A 109 -5.67 -11.28 -4.00
CA ILE A 109 -4.58 -10.30 -4.01
C ILE A 109 -4.68 -9.43 -2.76
N ALA A 110 -3.61 -9.37 -1.97
CA ALA A 110 -3.55 -8.46 -0.83
C ALA A 110 -3.58 -7.00 -1.29
N CYS A 111 -4.40 -6.19 -0.64
CA CYS A 111 -4.61 -4.81 -1.03
C CYS A 111 -4.95 -3.90 0.16
N ASN A 112 -4.87 -2.60 -0.08
CA ASN A 112 -5.52 -1.57 0.71
C ASN A 112 -6.67 -0.98 -0.11
N VAL A 113 -7.82 -0.74 0.49
CA VAL A 113 -8.98 -0.16 -0.18
C VAL A 113 -9.39 1.12 0.54
N LYS A 114 -9.41 2.20 -0.18
CA LYS A 114 -9.87 3.50 0.28
C LYS A 114 -11.10 3.92 -0.53
N ALA A 115 -12.21 4.16 0.14
CA ALA A 115 -13.35 4.84 -0.48
C ALA A 115 -13.00 6.33 -0.63
N THR A 116 -13.17 6.86 -1.82
CA THR A 116 -13.14 8.30 -2.04
C THR A 116 -14.59 8.74 -2.27
N ASN A 117 -15.00 9.80 -1.61
CA ASN A 117 -16.25 10.45 -2.00
C ASN A 117 -16.05 10.94 -3.42
N ALA A 118 -16.83 10.40 -4.35
CA ALA A 118 -16.81 10.87 -5.72
C ALA A 118 -17.07 12.37 -5.68
N THR A 119 -16.10 13.15 -6.11
CA THR A 119 -16.33 14.53 -6.46
C THR A 119 -17.34 14.49 -7.59
N THR A 120 -18.51 15.06 -7.39
CA THR A 120 -19.58 15.19 -8.37
C THR A 120 -18.97 15.60 -9.70
N ALA A 121 -18.82 14.66 -10.61
CA ALA A 121 -18.58 15.02 -12.01
C ALA A 121 -19.90 15.63 -12.48
N TRP A 122 -19.89 16.94 -12.70
CA TRP A 122 -20.98 17.63 -13.37
C TRP A 122 -21.00 17.16 -14.80
N ASP A 123 -21.70 16.08 -15.05
CA ASP A 123 -22.07 15.72 -16.39
C ASP A 123 -23.42 16.37 -16.72
N ILE A 124 -23.52 16.90 -17.94
CA ILE A 124 -24.69 17.68 -18.44
C ILE A 124 -25.90 16.73 -18.65
N GLY A 125 -26.27 15.96 -17.65
CA GLY A 125 -27.34 14.99 -17.77
C GLY A 125 -27.81 14.28 -16.52
N GLY A 126 -27.25 14.56 -15.38
CA GLY A 126 -27.69 13.97 -14.11
C GLY A 126 -26.54 13.51 -13.25
N ALA A 127 -26.58 13.90 -11.97
CA ALA A 127 -25.61 13.49 -10.98
C ALA A 127 -25.73 11.98 -10.75
N THR A 128 -24.77 11.20 -11.21
CA THR A 128 -24.58 9.84 -10.72
C THR A 128 -23.71 9.92 -9.48
N GLU A 129 -24.33 9.78 -8.30
CA GLU A 129 -23.61 9.53 -7.05
C GLU A 129 -22.99 8.13 -7.12
N GLY A 130 -21.76 8.06 -7.64
CA GLY A 130 -20.96 6.84 -7.62
C GLY A 130 -19.87 6.98 -6.57
N THR A 131 -19.83 6.09 -5.59
CA THR A 131 -18.66 6.00 -4.71
C THR A 131 -17.49 5.43 -5.51
N GLU A 132 -16.45 6.20 -5.69
CA GLU A 132 -15.20 5.71 -6.27
C GLU A 132 -14.37 5.05 -5.18
N GLU A 133 -13.81 3.88 -5.46
CA GLU A 133 -12.91 3.16 -4.56
C GLU A 133 -11.54 3.04 -5.21
N ILE A 134 -10.51 3.31 -4.43
CA ILE A 134 -9.14 3.14 -4.87
C ILE A 134 -8.56 1.92 -4.16
N ILE A 135 -8.15 0.93 -4.94
CA ILE A 135 -7.43 -0.25 -4.48
C ILE A 135 -5.95 0.00 -4.71
N VAL A 136 -5.15 -0.17 -3.68
CA VAL A 136 -3.69 -0.11 -3.76
C VAL A 136 -3.14 -1.50 -3.53
N THR A 137 -2.31 -1.99 -4.44
CA THR A 137 -1.63 -3.28 -4.34
C THR A 137 -0.24 -3.20 -4.97
N HIS A 138 0.53 -4.27 -4.88
CA HIS A 138 1.86 -4.37 -5.47
C HIS A 138 1.87 -5.37 -6.62
N THR A 139 2.63 -5.08 -7.69
CA THR A 139 2.69 -5.92 -8.90
C THR A 139 3.14 -7.34 -8.62
N SER A 140 4.08 -7.56 -7.69
CA SER A 140 4.54 -8.90 -7.32
C SER A 140 3.53 -9.73 -6.53
N LEU A 141 2.38 -9.18 -6.17
CA LEU A 141 1.27 -9.92 -5.57
C LEU A 141 0.26 -10.41 -6.61
N ILE A 142 0.42 -10.00 -7.86
CA ILE A 142 -0.36 -10.53 -8.98
C ILE A 142 0.28 -11.86 -9.38
N PRO A 143 -0.49 -12.96 -9.47
CA PRO A 143 0.07 -14.26 -9.81
C PRO A 143 0.78 -14.26 -11.16
N ASP A 144 1.84 -15.04 -11.25
CA ASP A 144 2.58 -15.24 -12.49
C ASP A 144 1.65 -15.72 -13.60
N GLY A 145 1.81 -15.17 -14.79
CA GLY A 145 0.95 -15.46 -15.95
C GLY A 145 -0.40 -14.76 -15.95
N THR A 146 -0.68 -13.91 -14.96
CA THR A 146 -1.87 -13.05 -14.93
C THR A 146 -1.47 -11.63 -15.29
N ASP A 147 -2.14 -11.05 -16.27
CA ASP A 147 -1.96 -9.64 -16.60
C ASP A 147 -2.43 -8.75 -15.44
N ALA A 148 -1.76 -7.62 -15.24
CA ALA A 148 -2.23 -6.63 -14.28
C ALA A 148 -3.63 -6.13 -14.69
N PRO A 149 -4.50 -5.78 -13.71
CA PRO A 149 -5.82 -5.24 -14.00
C PRO A 149 -5.77 -4.08 -14.99
N GLN A 150 -6.72 -4.06 -15.91
CA GLN A 150 -6.85 -3.02 -16.93
C GLN A 150 -8.22 -2.37 -16.87
N THR A 151 -8.36 -1.22 -17.51
CA THR A 151 -9.66 -0.54 -17.64
C THR A 151 -10.67 -1.46 -18.33
N GLY A 152 -11.83 -1.60 -17.70
CA GLY A 152 -12.92 -2.48 -18.16
C GLY A 152 -12.95 -3.85 -17.49
N ASP A 153 -11.87 -4.25 -16.81
CA ASP A 153 -11.86 -5.49 -16.04
C ASP A 153 -12.81 -5.43 -14.84
N SER A 154 -13.05 -6.60 -14.26
CA SER A 154 -13.84 -6.73 -13.05
C SER A 154 -12.96 -7.17 -11.89
N ILE A 155 -13.14 -6.54 -10.73
CA ILE A 155 -12.48 -6.90 -9.48
C ILE A 155 -13.52 -7.05 -8.37
N THR A 156 -13.39 -8.10 -7.57
CA THR A 156 -14.27 -8.31 -6.41
C THR A 156 -13.58 -7.76 -5.17
N LEU A 157 -14.25 -6.83 -4.51
CA LEU A 157 -13.77 -6.20 -3.28
C LEU A 157 -13.96 -7.09 -2.05
N PRO A 158 -13.37 -6.74 -0.90
CA PRO A 158 -13.54 -7.49 0.35
C PRO A 158 -14.97 -7.59 0.86
N ASP A 159 -15.86 -6.71 0.42
CA ASP A 159 -17.30 -6.74 0.70
C ASP A 159 -18.07 -7.76 -0.16
N GLY A 160 -17.38 -8.46 -1.08
CA GLY A 160 -17.96 -9.40 -2.02
C GLY A 160 -18.60 -8.75 -3.24
N ILE A 161 -18.59 -7.43 -3.35
CA ILE A 161 -19.21 -6.72 -4.47
C ILE A 161 -18.23 -6.61 -5.63
N VAL A 162 -18.71 -6.94 -6.83
CA VAL A 162 -17.94 -6.79 -8.05
C VAL A 162 -17.96 -5.34 -8.53
N ARG A 163 -16.78 -4.82 -8.80
CA ARG A 163 -16.59 -3.47 -9.35
C ARG A 163 -15.99 -3.54 -10.75
N SER A 164 -16.26 -2.51 -11.55
CA SER A 164 -15.56 -2.31 -12.81
C SER A 164 -14.34 -1.43 -12.60
N VAL A 165 -13.22 -1.83 -13.18
CA VAL A 165 -11.98 -1.04 -13.17
C VAL A 165 -12.11 0.12 -14.16
N ASN A 166 -12.03 1.34 -13.68
CA ASN A 166 -12.13 2.55 -14.49
C ASN A 166 -10.78 2.99 -15.03
N SER A 167 -9.77 2.92 -14.17
CA SER A 167 -8.41 3.25 -14.55
C SER A 167 -7.41 2.53 -13.66
N VAL A 168 -6.23 2.32 -14.20
CA VAL A 168 -5.08 1.79 -13.47
C VAL A 168 -3.92 2.73 -13.69
N SER A 169 -3.28 3.13 -12.62
CA SER A 169 -2.04 3.90 -12.65
C SER A 169 -0.97 3.21 -11.82
N ARG A 170 0.27 3.53 -12.10
CA ARG A 170 1.43 3.05 -11.35
C ARG A 170 2.11 4.23 -10.68
N ASP A 171 2.73 4.00 -9.54
CA ASP A 171 3.62 4.97 -8.93
C ASP A 171 4.94 5.11 -9.72
N PHE A 172 5.82 5.99 -9.26
CA PHE A 172 7.12 6.21 -9.92
C PHE A 172 8.04 4.98 -9.93
N SER A 173 7.88 4.06 -8.98
CA SER A 173 8.64 2.78 -8.96
C SER A 173 8.14 1.82 -10.05
N GLY A 174 6.92 2.01 -10.55
CA GLY A 174 6.22 1.09 -11.44
C GLY A 174 5.73 -0.18 -10.74
N ALA A 175 6.03 -0.37 -9.45
CA ALA A 175 5.71 -1.56 -8.69
C ALA A 175 4.37 -1.47 -7.95
N VAL A 176 3.91 -0.27 -7.62
CA VAL A 176 2.65 -0.06 -6.91
C VAL A 176 1.53 0.26 -7.91
N LEU A 177 0.45 -0.47 -7.81
CA LEU A 177 -0.75 -0.27 -8.62
C LEU A 177 -1.81 0.47 -7.84
N HIS A 178 -2.36 1.50 -8.46
CA HIS A 178 -3.54 2.24 -8.01
C HIS A 178 -4.68 1.94 -8.98
N ILE A 179 -5.65 1.16 -8.54
CA ILE A 179 -6.79 0.71 -9.34
C ILE A 179 -8.01 1.47 -8.87
N ARG A 180 -8.57 2.30 -9.73
CA ARG A 180 -9.82 3.01 -9.47
C ARG A 180 -10.99 2.20 -9.97
N CYS A 181 -11.97 2.01 -9.10
CA CYS A 181 -13.17 1.24 -9.37
C CYS A 181 -14.41 2.05 -9.04
N THR A 182 -15.46 1.85 -9.83
CA THR A 182 -16.80 2.35 -9.48
C THR A 182 -17.75 1.18 -9.33
N SER A 183 -18.77 1.35 -8.49
CA SER A 183 -19.91 0.46 -8.51
C SER A 183 -20.50 0.51 -9.93
N LYS A 184 -20.70 -0.65 -10.57
CA LYS A 184 -21.60 -0.69 -11.73
C LYS A 184 -22.94 -0.15 -11.23
N GLY A 185 -23.34 1.01 -11.71
CA GLY A 185 -24.69 1.50 -11.46
C GLY A 185 -25.67 0.36 -11.74
N ALA A 186 -26.61 0.11 -10.84
CA ALA A 186 -27.69 -0.79 -11.16
C ALA A 186 -28.24 -0.35 -12.52
N PRO A 187 -28.51 -1.29 -13.46
CA PRO A 187 -29.10 -0.91 -14.72
C PRO A 187 -30.34 -0.10 -14.39
N ALA A 188 -30.45 1.09 -14.96
CA ALA A 188 -31.67 1.87 -14.85
C ALA A 188 -32.80 0.94 -15.32
N ASN A 189 -33.64 0.54 -14.37
CA ASN A 189 -34.83 -0.23 -14.71
C ASN A 189 -35.66 0.69 -15.59
N GLY A 190 -35.65 0.39 -16.91
CA GLY A 190 -36.58 0.94 -17.88
C GLY A 190 -37.97 0.39 -17.68
#